data_184e0dab6f30937e07179b9091acd0a6
#
_entry.id   184e0dab6f30937e07179b9091acd0a6
#
_cell.length_a   1.000
_cell.length_b   1.000
_cell.length_c   1.000
_cell.angle_alpha   90.00
_cell.angle_beta   90.00
_cell.angle_gamma   90.00
#
_symmetry.space_group_name_H-M   'P 1'
#
loop_
_entity.id
_entity.type
_entity.pdbx_description
1 polymer ?
#
loop_
_entity_poly.entity_id
_entity_poly.type
_entity_poly.pdbx_seq_one_letter_code
_entity_poly.pdbx_strand_id
1 'polypeptide(L)'
;MGFAIPPDTVTISVEWVQKLTSLGIAEEYQVLGAAMAHEIGHLFLGANSHAAVGIMRAGWKEQDLLEASQARLSFTPDQSRRIRTEVRQRQERQPTTSESALVR
;
A
#
# COMPACT_ATOMS: atom_id res chain seq x y z
N MET A 1 7.38 -9.27 -2.72
CA MET A 1 7.07 -7.91 -2.25
C MET A 1 7.11 -7.82 -0.74
N GLY A 2 6.15 -8.33 -0.11
CA GLY A 2 6.04 -8.35 1.34
C GLY A 2 4.69 -8.95 1.67
N PHE A 3 4.24 -8.74 2.87
CA PHE A 3 2.92 -9.22 3.26
C PHE A 3 2.36 -8.36 4.39
N ALA A 4 1.03 -8.37 4.50
CA ALA A 4 0.31 -7.68 5.56
C ALA A 4 -0.23 -8.71 6.54
N ILE A 5 0.00 -8.48 7.82
CA ILE A 5 -0.51 -9.33 8.89
C ILE A 5 -1.64 -8.56 9.58
N PRO A 6 -2.87 -9.05 9.51
CA PRO A 6 -3.96 -8.38 10.22
C PRO A 6 -3.71 -8.33 11.72
N PRO A 7 -4.19 -7.27 12.40
CA PRO A 7 -5.00 -6.19 11.79
C PRO A 7 -4.19 -5.00 11.27
N ASP A 8 -2.91 -4.83 11.64
CA ASP A 8 -2.23 -3.58 11.39
C ASP A 8 -0.72 -3.66 11.11
N THR A 9 -0.20 -4.84 10.84
CA THR A 9 1.25 -5.01 10.62
C THR A 9 1.55 -5.24 9.14
N VAL A 10 2.57 -4.52 8.66
CA VAL A 10 3.04 -4.62 7.28
C VAL A 10 4.51 -5.01 7.28
N THR A 11 4.88 -5.94 6.42
CA THR A 11 6.27 -6.36 6.25
C THR A 11 6.67 -6.19 4.78
N ILE A 12 7.83 -5.56 4.56
CA ILE A 12 8.35 -5.30 3.23
C ILE A 12 9.69 -6.03 3.08
N SER A 13 9.85 -6.74 1.95
CA SER A 13 11.13 -7.38 1.63
C SER A 13 12.10 -6.35 1.07
N VAL A 14 13.16 -6.08 1.83
CA VAL A 14 14.20 -5.15 1.40
C VAL A 14 14.92 -5.68 0.16
N GLU A 15 15.16 -6.98 0.11
CA GLU A 15 15.82 -7.62 -1.04
C GLU A 15 15.02 -7.42 -2.32
N TRP A 16 13.70 -7.55 -2.22
CA TRP A 16 12.82 -7.36 -3.37
C TRP A 16 12.84 -5.91 -3.83
N VAL A 17 12.83 -4.96 -2.89
CA VAL A 17 12.92 -3.53 -3.22
C VAL A 17 14.25 -3.23 -3.92
N GLN A 18 15.34 -3.74 -3.40
CA GLN A 18 16.65 -3.54 -4.00
C GLN A 18 16.74 -4.15 -5.39
N LYS A 19 16.14 -5.31 -5.58
CA LYS A 19 16.11 -5.97 -6.88
C LYS A 19 15.39 -5.12 -7.91
N LEU A 20 14.23 -4.57 -7.56
CA LEU A 20 13.49 -3.71 -8.47
C LEU A 20 14.23 -2.38 -8.71
N THR A 21 14.85 -1.83 -7.68
CA THR A 21 15.62 -0.61 -7.81
C THR A 21 16.80 -0.80 -8.76
N SER A 22 17.41 -1.98 -8.76
CA SER A 22 18.57 -2.27 -9.60
C SER A 22 18.26 -2.26 -11.09
N LEU A 23 16.99 -2.29 -11.48
CA LEU A 23 16.59 -2.17 -12.87
C LEU A 23 16.81 -0.73 -13.41
N GLY A 24 17.00 0.24 -12.54
CA GLY A 24 17.32 1.60 -12.95
C GLY A 24 16.15 2.43 -13.43
N ILE A 25 14.91 1.95 -13.24
CA ILE A 25 13.71 2.64 -13.69
C ILE A 25 13.20 3.61 -12.64
N ALA A 26 13.18 3.19 -11.37
CA ALA A 26 12.71 3.99 -10.25
C ALA A 26 13.74 4.01 -9.14
N GLU A 27 13.73 5.09 -8.36
CA GLU A 27 14.61 5.22 -7.21
C GLU A 27 14.15 4.33 -6.06
N GLU A 28 15.07 3.98 -5.16
CA GLU A 28 14.75 3.08 -4.05
C GLU A 28 13.59 3.62 -3.20
N TYR A 29 13.58 4.92 -2.89
CA TYR A 29 12.52 5.48 -2.08
C TYR A 29 11.16 5.42 -2.78
N GLN A 30 11.13 5.49 -4.11
CA GLN A 30 9.91 5.38 -4.90
C GLN A 30 9.38 3.95 -4.87
N VAL A 31 10.25 2.99 -5.04
CA VAL A 31 9.88 1.56 -4.97
C VAL A 31 9.40 1.22 -3.56
N LEU A 32 10.14 1.65 -2.55
CA LEU A 32 9.79 1.38 -1.15
C LEU A 32 8.44 2.01 -0.79
N GLY A 33 8.23 3.27 -1.15
CA GLY A 33 6.96 3.95 -0.87
C GLY A 33 5.79 3.26 -1.52
N ALA A 34 5.94 2.85 -2.78
CA ALA A 34 4.88 2.14 -3.48
C ALA A 34 4.62 0.75 -2.86
N ALA A 35 5.68 0.06 -2.45
CA ALA A 35 5.53 -1.23 -1.78
C ALA A 35 4.80 -1.09 -0.45
N MET A 36 5.12 -0.06 0.32
CA MET A 36 4.42 0.23 1.57
C MET A 36 2.94 0.48 1.31
N ALA A 37 2.62 1.29 0.33
CA ALA A 37 1.23 1.58 -0.02
C ALA A 37 0.49 0.31 -0.45
N HIS A 38 1.14 -0.55 -1.24
CA HIS A 38 0.56 -1.82 -1.66
C HIS A 38 0.20 -2.70 -0.45
N GLU A 39 1.15 -2.85 0.48
CA GLU A 39 0.91 -3.69 1.65
C GLU A 39 -0.13 -3.07 2.59
N ILE A 40 -0.11 -1.75 2.76
CA ILE A 40 -1.15 -1.06 3.52
C ILE A 40 -2.51 -1.26 2.85
N GLY A 41 -2.55 -1.27 1.52
CA GLY A 41 -3.76 -1.58 0.77
C GLY A 41 -4.38 -2.90 1.17
N HIS A 42 -3.56 -3.94 1.38
CA HIS A 42 -4.06 -5.23 1.84
C HIS A 42 -4.72 -5.16 3.22
N LEU A 43 -4.25 -4.27 4.10
CA LEU A 43 -4.87 -4.12 5.41
C LEU A 43 -6.32 -3.64 5.31
N PHE A 44 -6.64 -2.85 4.32
CA PHE A 44 -7.97 -2.28 4.15
C PHE A 44 -8.81 -3.00 3.10
N LEU A 45 -8.19 -3.63 2.11
CA LEU A 45 -8.89 -4.29 1.00
C LEU A 45 -8.94 -5.81 1.15
N GLY A 46 -8.08 -6.37 2.00
CA GLY A 46 -8.03 -7.81 2.23
C GLY A 46 -6.80 -8.48 1.60
N ALA A 47 -6.53 -9.69 2.06
CA ALA A 47 -5.33 -10.43 1.64
C ALA A 47 -5.34 -10.81 0.15
N ASN A 48 -6.52 -11.00 -0.43
CA ASN A 48 -6.67 -11.43 -1.83
C ASN A 48 -7.12 -10.28 -2.72
N SER A 49 -6.66 -9.07 -2.44
CA SER A 49 -7.12 -7.87 -3.13
C SER A 49 -6.19 -7.40 -4.25
N HIS A 50 -5.41 -8.30 -4.82
CA HIS A 50 -4.59 -7.96 -5.99
C HIS A 50 -5.48 -7.60 -7.18
N ALA A 51 -5.00 -6.68 -7.99
CA ALA A 51 -5.72 -6.19 -9.14
C ALA A 51 -4.88 -6.33 -10.41
N ALA A 52 -5.52 -6.18 -11.56
CA ALA A 52 -4.84 -6.27 -12.85
C ALA A 52 -4.01 -5.04 -13.16
N VAL A 53 -4.31 -3.90 -12.52
CA VAL A 53 -3.66 -2.63 -12.78
C VAL A 53 -3.40 -1.88 -11.49
N GLY A 54 -2.45 -0.96 -11.53
CA GLY A 54 -2.19 -0.03 -10.45
C GLY A 54 -1.34 -0.62 -9.34
N ILE A 55 -1.35 0.06 -8.21
CA ILE A 55 -0.46 -0.25 -7.09
C ILE A 55 -0.75 -1.63 -6.46
N MET A 56 -2.00 -2.12 -6.60
CA MET A 56 -2.39 -3.42 -6.04
C MET A 56 -2.10 -4.60 -6.98
N ARG A 57 -1.35 -4.38 -8.04
CA ARG A 57 -0.93 -5.47 -8.92
C ARG A 57 -0.03 -6.44 -8.17
N ALA A 58 -0.23 -7.74 -8.37
CA ALA A 58 0.50 -8.77 -7.61
C ALA A 58 2.00 -8.76 -7.84
N GLY A 59 2.43 -8.52 -9.06
CA GLY A 59 3.84 -8.43 -9.40
C GLY A 59 4.03 -7.24 -10.33
N TRP A 60 4.84 -6.28 -9.92
CA TRP A 60 5.06 -5.09 -10.74
C TRP A 60 5.99 -5.39 -11.90
N LYS A 61 5.62 -4.85 -13.05
CA LYS A 61 6.41 -4.90 -14.27
C LYS A 61 7.10 -3.57 -14.49
N GLU A 62 7.90 -3.49 -15.55
CA GLU A 62 8.63 -2.25 -15.86
C GLU A 62 7.70 -1.05 -15.98
N GLN A 63 6.52 -1.24 -16.56
CA GLN A 63 5.55 -0.15 -16.69
C GLN A 63 5.11 0.37 -15.31
N ASP A 64 4.90 -0.53 -14.35
CA ASP A 64 4.53 -0.12 -13.00
C ASP A 64 5.65 0.68 -12.34
N LEU A 65 6.90 0.27 -12.55
CA LEU A 65 8.04 1.00 -12.01
C LEU A 65 8.19 2.36 -12.68
N LEU A 66 7.92 2.45 -13.96
CA LEU A 66 7.94 3.74 -14.66
C LEU A 66 6.88 4.68 -14.07
N GLU A 67 5.70 4.17 -13.83
CA GLU A 67 4.64 4.96 -13.19
C GLU A 67 5.02 5.37 -11.77
N ALA A 68 5.68 4.49 -11.01
CA ALA A 68 6.18 4.83 -9.69
C ALA A 68 7.21 5.96 -9.76
N SER A 69 8.10 5.92 -10.76
CA SER A 69 9.11 6.96 -10.94
C SER A 69 8.51 8.33 -11.27
N GLN A 70 7.31 8.34 -11.82
CA GLN A 70 6.57 9.54 -12.18
C GLN A 70 5.51 9.91 -11.14
N ALA A 71 5.50 9.22 -9.99
CA ALA A 71 4.51 9.40 -8.93
C ALA A 71 3.07 9.15 -9.42
N ARG A 72 2.89 8.21 -10.36
CA ARG A 72 1.59 7.88 -10.94
C ARG A 72 1.07 6.50 -10.57
N LEU A 73 1.91 5.67 -9.95
CA LEU A 73 1.45 4.36 -9.50
C LEU A 73 0.54 4.54 -8.29
N SER A 74 -0.73 4.22 -8.45
CA SER A 74 -1.73 4.56 -7.44
C SER A 74 -2.82 3.49 -7.34
N PHE A 75 -3.67 3.65 -6.34
CA PHE A 75 -4.89 2.86 -6.22
C PHE A 75 -5.88 3.27 -7.30
N THR A 76 -6.70 2.32 -7.75
CA THR A 76 -7.82 2.65 -8.62
C THR A 76 -8.86 3.47 -7.84
N PRO A 77 -9.75 4.20 -8.54
CA PRO A 77 -10.81 4.95 -7.85
C PRO A 77 -11.69 4.07 -6.96
N ASP A 78 -11.98 2.85 -7.40
CA ASP A 78 -12.78 1.93 -6.59
C ASP A 78 -12.04 1.51 -5.33
N GLN A 79 -10.76 1.17 -5.46
CA GLN A 79 -9.93 0.82 -4.31
C GLN A 79 -9.85 1.98 -3.32
N SER A 80 -9.66 3.19 -3.83
CA SER A 80 -9.60 4.39 -2.99
C SER A 80 -10.88 4.60 -2.19
N ARG A 81 -12.03 4.41 -2.83
CA ARG A 81 -13.32 4.51 -2.14
C ARG A 81 -13.45 3.46 -1.04
N ARG A 82 -13.08 2.22 -1.35
CA ARG A 82 -13.17 1.12 -0.39
C ARG A 82 -12.24 1.34 0.80
N ILE A 83 -11.04 1.83 0.54
CA ILE A 83 -10.10 2.14 1.62
C ILE A 83 -10.66 3.24 2.52
N ARG A 84 -11.18 4.32 1.94
CA ARG A 84 -11.76 5.41 2.73
C ARG A 84 -12.93 4.93 3.58
N THR A 85 -13.78 4.10 3.01
CA THR A 85 -14.91 3.52 3.74
C THR A 85 -14.43 2.67 4.91
N GLU A 86 -13.44 1.82 4.68
CA GLU A 86 -12.92 0.94 5.71
C GLU A 86 -12.23 1.74 6.83
N VAL A 87 -11.48 2.76 6.48
CA VAL A 87 -10.84 3.64 7.46
C VAL A 87 -11.90 4.31 8.34
N ARG A 88 -12.97 4.81 7.71
CA ARG A 88 -14.05 5.45 8.44
C ARG A 88 -14.73 4.48 9.41
N GLN A 89 -15.00 3.26 8.95
CA GLN A 89 -15.63 2.24 9.78
C GLN A 89 -14.77 1.86 10.97
N ARG A 90 -13.45 1.76 10.78
CA ARG A 90 -12.54 1.46 11.88
C ARG A 90 -12.48 2.60 12.88
N GLN A 91 -12.52 3.83 12.43
CA GLN A 91 -12.59 4.99 13.32
C GLN A 91 -13.89 4.99 14.13
N GLU A 92 -15.01 4.64 13.51
CA GLU A 92 -16.29 4.57 14.20
C GLU A 92 -16.31 3.45 15.25
N ARG A 93 -15.59 2.34 15.00
CA ARG A 93 -15.52 1.25 15.95
C ARG A 93 -14.69 1.55 17.19
N GLN A 94 -13.70 2.45 17.08
CA GLN A 94 -12.78 2.76 18.18
C GLN A 94 -12.51 4.25 18.37
N PRO A 95 -13.47 5.12 18.11
CA PRO A 95 -13.16 6.55 18.07
C PRO A 95 -12.88 7.15 19.44
N THR A 96 -13.65 6.77 20.45
CA THR A 96 -13.59 7.37 21.75
C THR A 96 -12.26 7.17 22.46
N THR A 97 -11.77 5.94 22.44
CA THR A 97 -10.52 5.59 23.07
C THR A 97 -9.35 6.31 22.44
N SER A 98 -9.29 6.29 21.11
CA SER A 98 -8.20 6.92 20.37
C SER A 98 -8.20 8.44 20.56
N GLU A 99 -9.36 9.05 20.46
CA GLU A 99 -9.49 10.50 20.62
C GLU A 99 -9.10 10.94 22.01
N SER A 100 -9.51 10.20 23.02
CA SER A 100 -9.14 10.51 24.39
C SER A 100 -7.64 10.50 24.60
N ALA A 101 -6.96 9.57 24.00
CA ALA A 101 -5.51 9.49 24.09
C ALA A 101 -4.83 10.65 23.37
N LEU A 102 -5.38 11.09 22.26
CA LEU A 102 -4.77 12.12 21.44
C LEU A 102 -4.95 13.53 21.98
N VAL A 103 -6.04 13.80 22.65
CA VAL A 103 -6.32 15.15 23.11
C VAL A 103 -5.73 15.47 24.47
N ARG A 104 -5.05 14.53 25.10
CA ARG A 104 -4.39 14.77 26.39
C ARG A 104 -3.01 15.47 26.22
#